data_aae3ca176cbd3bf7012634be630d9f57
#
_entry.id   aae3ca176cbd3bf7012634be630d9f57
#
_cell.length_a   1.000
_cell.length_b   1.000
_cell.length_c   1.000
_cell.angle_alpha   90.00
_cell.angle_beta   90.00
_cell.angle_gamma   90.00
#
_symmetry.space_group_name_H-M   'P 1'
#
loop_
_entity.id
_entity.type
_entity.pdbx_description
1 polymer ?
#
loop_
_entity_poly.entity_id
_entity_poly.type
_entity_poly.pdbx_seq_one_letter_code
_entity_poly.pdbx_strand_id
1 'polypeptide(L)'
;MNNILAGHTNSYHTYGLDEALEGIARAGFKYVELSAVRGWTEHVPLEATDGQLAAIKAKLEHWGLHASALSWHSDLTTAEGVVDGKKAVDLCQKLGITVMNTAVGGHASKRVRGVPCAR
;
A
#
# COMPACT_ATOMS: atom_id res chain seq x y z
N MET A 1 -15.06 -12.23 -18.02
CA MET A 1 -14.53 -11.50 -16.83
C MET A 1 -13.13 -11.04 -17.13
N ASN A 2 -12.87 -9.76 -17.02
CA ASN A 2 -11.55 -9.19 -17.25
C ASN A 2 -10.78 -9.11 -15.94
N ASN A 3 -9.73 -9.91 -15.80
CA ASN A 3 -8.87 -9.85 -14.64
C ASN A 3 -7.88 -8.69 -14.79
N ILE A 4 -7.73 -7.90 -13.75
CA ILE A 4 -6.71 -6.86 -13.67
C ILE A 4 -5.42 -7.48 -13.14
N LEU A 5 -4.33 -7.29 -13.87
CA LEU A 5 -3.01 -7.69 -13.43
C LEU A 5 -2.23 -6.43 -13.07
N ALA A 6 -1.81 -6.31 -11.82
CA ALA A 6 -1.11 -5.15 -11.30
C ALA A 6 0.32 -5.50 -10.85
N GLY A 7 1.25 -4.59 -11.09
CA GLY A 7 2.56 -4.63 -10.43
C GLY A 7 2.47 -4.03 -9.03
N HIS A 8 3.18 -4.60 -8.06
CA HIS A 8 3.18 -4.10 -6.69
C HIS A 8 4.44 -3.27 -6.41
N THR A 9 4.29 -2.04 -5.92
CA THR A 9 5.45 -1.18 -5.66
C THR A 9 6.37 -1.71 -4.56
N ASN A 10 5.87 -2.61 -3.68
CA ASN A 10 6.71 -3.26 -2.68
C ASN A 10 7.82 -4.15 -3.31
N SER A 11 7.69 -4.57 -4.56
CA SER A 11 8.77 -5.24 -5.30
C SER A 11 10.01 -4.35 -5.46
N TYR A 12 9.83 -3.05 -5.30
CA TYR A 12 10.88 -2.03 -5.30
C TYR A 12 11.10 -1.44 -3.91
N HIS A 13 11.06 -2.28 -2.86
CA HIS A 13 11.11 -1.89 -1.46
C HIS A 13 12.27 -0.94 -1.10
N THR A 14 13.45 -1.15 -1.68
CA THR A 14 14.64 -0.32 -1.40
C THR A 14 14.79 0.89 -2.33
N TYR A 15 13.85 1.10 -3.24
CA TYR A 15 13.86 2.18 -4.21
C TYR A 15 12.73 3.18 -3.92
N GLY A 16 12.82 4.36 -4.52
CA GLY A 16 11.75 5.35 -4.44
C GLY A 16 10.54 5.01 -5.32
N LEU A 17 9.48 5.78 -5.16
CA LEU A 17 8.25 5.56 -5.93
C LEU A 17 8.48 5.76 -7.44
N ASP A 18 9.32 6.72 -7.83
CA ASP A 18 9.59 6.98 -9.25
C ASP A 18 10.20 5.77 -9.96
N GLU A 19 11.21 5.15 -9.34
CA GLU A 19 11.85 3.95 -9.88
C GLU A 19 10.89 2.76 -9.90
N ALA A 20 10.05 2.64 -8.88
CA ALA A 20 9.04 1.58 -8.82
C ALA A 20 8.03 1.71 -9.96
N LEU A 21 7.48 2.90 -10.18
CA LEU A 21 6.51 3.15 -11.24
C LEU A 21 7.13 2.98 -12.63
N GLU A 22 8.35 3.47 -12.82
CA GLU A 22 9.09 3.28 -14.06
C GLU A 22 9.27 1.79 -14.38
N GLY A 23 9.76 1.01 -13.42
CA GLY A 23 9.99 -0.42 -13.60
C GLY A 23 8.71 -1.19 -13.92
N ILE A 24 7.63 -0.89 -13.21
CA ILE A 24 6.32 -1.52 -13.43
C ILE A 24 5.77 -1.16 -14.83
N ALA A 25 5.84 0.11 -15.21
CA ALA A 25 5.40 0.56 -16.55
C ALA A 25 6.22 -0.06 -17.67
N ARG A 26 7.55 -0.12 -17.53
CA ARG A 26 8.45 -0.74 -18.52
C ARG A 26 8.23 -2.24 -18.63
N ALA A 27 7.80 -2.91 -17.57
CA ALA A 27 7.42 -4.32 -17.60
C ALA A 27 6.09 -4.58 -18.34
N GLY A 28 5.37 -3.54 -18.73
CA GLY A 28 4.13 -3.65 -19.51
C GLY A 28 2.85 -3.65 -18.70
N PHE A 29 2.92 -3.44 -17.38
CA PHE A 29 1.72 -3.32 -16.56
C PHE A 29 0.97 -2.01 -16.84
N LYS A 30 -0.35 -2.06 -16.74
CA LYS A 30 -1.25 -0.90 -16.81
C LYS A 30 -1.78 -0.51 -15.43
N TYR A 31 -1.70 -1.42 -14.47
CA TYR A 31 -2.21 -1.25 -13.12
C TYR A 31 -1.10 -1.45 -12.10
N VAL A 32 -1.23 -0.75 -10.98
CA VAL A 32 -0.26 -0.81 -9.89
C VAL A 32 -0.98 -0.90 -8.54
N GLU A 33 -0.47 -1.72 -7.65
CA GLU A 33 -0.79 -1.70 -6.24
C GLU A 33 0.26 -0.87 -5.51
N LEU A 34 -0.18 0.20 -4.86
CA LEU A 34 0.70 1.12 -4.14
C LEU A 34 0.93 0.64 -2.71
N SER A 35 2.16 0.74 -2.22
CA SER A 35 2.51 0.38 -0.85
C SER A 35 2.50 1.60 0.07
N ALA A 36 1.77 1.48 1.19
CA ALA A 36 1.70 2.45 2.28
C ALA A 36 2.04 1.79 3.62
N VAL A 37 3.01 0.88 3.64
CA VAL A 37 3.38 0.11 4.84
C VAL A 37 4.40 0.88 5.66
N ARG A 38 3.94 1.45 6.78
CA ARG A 38 4.78 2.22 7.70
C ARG A 38 5.97 1.40 8.19
N GLY A 39 7.15 1.98 8.12
CA GLY A 39 8.40 1.36 8.55
C GLY A 39 8.93 0.28 7.61
N TRP A 40 8.29 0.08 6.47
CA TRP A 40 8.72 -0.89 5.47
C TRP A 40 8.81 -0.23 4.09
N THR A 41 7.72 -0.17 3.36
CA THR A 41 7.68 0.49 2.04
C THR A 41 6.63 1.60 2.07
N GLU A 42 7.07 2.82 2.30
CA GLU A 42 6.22 4.00 2.41
C GLU A 42 6.21 4.82 1.12
N HIS A 43 5.91 4.17 -0.01
CA HIS A 43 5.77 4.86 -1.29
C HIS A 43 4.58 5.85 -1.27
N VAL A 44 3.54 5.52 -0.49
CA VAL A 44 2.48 6.45 -0.12
C VAL A 44 2.52 6.61 1.41
N PRO A 45 3.00 7.75 1.93
CA PRO A 45 2.99 8.00 3.37
C PRO A 45 1.56 8.06 3.91
N LEU A 46 1.30 7.48 5.09
CA LEU A 46 -0.04 7.51 5.71
C LEU A 46 -0.50 8.95 6.02
N GLU A 47 0.44 9.82 6.36
CA GLU A 47 0.17 11.24 6.61
C GLU A 47 0.45 12.13 5.39
N ALA A 48 0.33 11.58 4.19
CA ALA A 48 0.55 12.35 2.96
C ALA A 48 -0.38 13.57 2.88
N THR A 49 0.21 14.71 2.58
CA THR A 49 -0.54 15.94 2.32
C THR A 49 -1.27 15.86 0.98
N ASP A 50 -2.25 16.71 0.77
CA ASP A 50 -2.97 16.78 -0.51
C ASP A 50 -2.02 17.10 -1.68
N GLY A 51 -0.98 17.92 -1.44
CA GLY A 51 0.07 18.18 -2.42
C GLY A 51 0.89 16.95 -2.77
N GLN A 52 1.26 16.15 -1.77
CA GLN A 52 1.97 14.88 -1.99
C GLN A 52 1.11 13.88 -2.77
N LEU A 53 -0.18 13.78 -2.46
CA LEU A 53 -1.11 12.91 -3.18
C LEU A 53 -1.31 13.37 -4.62
N ALA A 54 -1.39 14.68 -4.87
CA ALA A 54 -1.44 15.23 -6.21
C ALA A 54 -0.18 14.89 -7.01
N ALA A 55 1.01 14.94 -6.38
CA ALA A 55 2.26 14.54 -7.00
C ALA A 55 2.28 13.04 -7.34
N ILE A 56 1.76 12.18 -6.47
CA ILE A 56 1.63 10.74 -6.75
C ILE A 56 0.70 10.49 -7.93
N LYS A 57 -0.45 11.17 -7.99
CA LYS A 57 -1.38 11.07 -9.14
C LYS A 57 -0.71 11.50 -10.44
N ALA A 58 0.06 12.59 -10.42
CA ALA A 58 0.79 13.07 -11.58
C ALA A 58 1.84 12.06 -12.07
N LYS A 59 2.54 11.40 -11.15
CA LYS A 59 3.50 10.33 -11.48
C LYS A 59 2.83 9.12 -12.11
N LEU A 60 1.70 8.69 -11.57
CA LEU A 60 0.90 7.60 -12.15
C LEU A 60 0.46 7.95 -13.58
N GLU A 61 -0.04 9.15 -13.79
CA GLU A 61 -0.47 9.63 -15.10
C GLU A 61 0.71 9.68 -16.09
N HIS A 62 1.87 10.18 -15.66
CA HIS A 62 3.09 10.23 -16.46
C HIS A 62 3.49 8.85 -17.01
N TRP A 63 3.37 7.80 -16.21
CA TRP A 63 3.71 6.44 -16.60
C TRP A 63 2.54 5.65 -17.19
N GLY A 64 1.37 6.27 -17.33
CA GLY A 64 0.16 5.61 -17.85
C GLY A 64 -0.35 4.47 -16.95
N LEU A 65 -0.14 4.59 -15.64
CA LEU A 65 -0.53 3.59 -14.65
C LEU A 65 -1.79 4.01 -13.91
N HIS A 66 -2.63 3.02 -13.59
CA HIS A 66 -3.81 3.19 -12.76
C HIS A 66 -3.61 2.48 -11.42
N ALA A 67 -3.80 3.17 -10.31
CA ALA A 67 -3.75 2.56 -8.99
C ALA A 67 -5.00 1.69 -8.78
N SER A 68 -4.82 0.38 -8.73
CA SER A 68 -5.90 -0.59 -8.55
C SER A 68 -6.13 -0.95 -7.10
N ALA A 69 -5.10 -0.88 -6.26
CA ALA A 69 -5.16 -1.24 -4.85
C ALA A 69 -4.11 -0.47 -4.03
N LEU A 70 -4.36 -0.37 -2.73
CA LEU A 70 -3.40 0.10 -1.74
C LEU A 70 -3.06 -1.06 -0.80
N SER A 71 -1.79 -1.35 -0.64
CA SER A 71 -1.30 -2.29 0.37
C SER A 71 -0.93 -1.52 1.63
N TRP A 72 -1.60 -1.85 2.72
CA TRP A 72 -1.34 -1.28 4.04
C TRP A 72 -1.39 -2.37 5.09
N HIS A 73 -0.45 -2.35 6.02
CA HIS A 73 -0.37 -3.37 7.06
C HIS A 73 -0.13 -2.70 8.41
N SER A 74 -0.92 -3.08 9.40
CA SER A 74 -0.73 -2.70 10.79
C SER A 74 -1.37 -3.74 11.70
N ASP A 75 -1.13 -3.61 12.99
CA ASP A 75 -1.77 -4.46 14.00
C ASP A 75 -3.12 -3.86 14.39
N LEU A 76 -4.19 -4.34 13.77
CA LEU A 76 -5.57 -3.90 14.03
C LEU A 76 -6.09 -4.30 15.42
N THR A 77 -5.33 -5.09 16.18
CA THR A 77 -5.66 -5.40 17.58
C THR A 77 -5.27 -4.26 18.53
N THR A 78 -4.58 -3.24 18.05
CA THR A 78 -4.16 -2.07 18.82
C THR A 78 -4.96 -0.83 18.43
N ALA A 79 -5.12 0.11 19.36
CA ALA A 79 -5.76 1.40 19.08
C ALA A 79 -4.99 2.20 18.01
N GLU A 80 -3.67 2.14 18.06
CA GLU A 80 -2.77 2.80 17.10
C GLU A 80 -2.94 2.23 15.69
N GLY A 81 -3.02 0.91 15.56
CA GLY A 81 -3.27 0.25 14.28
C GLY A 81 -4.63 0.61 13.69
N VAL A 82 -5.66 0.78 14.52
CA VAL A 82 -6.99 1.22 14.06
C VAL A 82 -6.94 2.66 13.54
N VAL A 83 -6.21 3.55 14.22
CA VAL A 83 -6.02 4.94 13.77
C VAL A 83 -5.32 4.98 12.41
N ASP A 84 -4.25 4.22 12.25
CA ASP A 84 -3.55 4.11 10.97
C ASP A 84 -4.43 3.51 9.87
N GLY A 85 -5.29 2.55 10.22
CA GLY A 85 -6.27 1.98 9.29
C GLY A 85 -7.24 3.00 8.74
N LYS A 86 -7.72 3.92 9.58
CA LYS A 86 -8.57 5.03 9.13
C LYS A 86 -7.83 5.96 8.17
N LYS A 87 -6.57 6.26 8.43
CA LYS A 87 -5.73 7.04 7.51
C LYS A 87 -5.57 6.34 6.16
N ALA A 88 -5.36 5.03 6.17
CA ALA A 88 -5.24 4.24 4.95
C ALA A 88 -6.54 4.26 4.11
N VAL A 89 -7.70 4.19 4.76
CA VAL A 89 -9.00 4.32 4.09
C VAL A 89 -9.16 5.71 3.47
N ASP A 90 -8.79 6.76 4.19
CA ASP A 90 -8.82 8.14 3.67
C ASP A 90 -7.90 8.31 2.46
N LEU A 91 -6.71 7.70 2.47
CA LEU A 91 -5.81 7.69 1.32
C LEU A 91 -6.44 7.00 0.11
N CYS A 92 -7.07 5.86 0.31
CA CYS A 92 -7.79 5.15 -0.75
C CYS A 92 -8.86 6.05 -1.37
N GLN A 93 -9.66 6.72 -0.55
CA GLN A 93 -10.69 7.64 -1.02
C GLN A 93 -10.09 8.79 -1.83
N LYS A 94 -9.04 9.43 -1.33
CA LYS A 94 -8.39 10.55 -2.01
C LYS A 94 -7.68 10.15 -3.31
N LEU A 95 -7.17 8.94 -3.39
CA LEU A 95 -6.50 8.40 -4.58
C LEU A 95 -7.48 7.72 -5.56
N GLY A 96 -8.76 7.59 -5.22
CA GLY A 96 -9.74 6.90 -6.04
C GLY A 96 -9.55 5.38 -6.09
N ILE A 97 -8.96 4.81 -5.04
CA ILE A 97 -8.69 3.38 -4.93
C ILE A 97 -9.84 2.70 -4.18
N THR A 98 -10.37 1.63 -4.72
CA THR A 98 -11.52 0.90 -4.15
C THR A 98 -11.14 -0.40 -3.43
N VAL A 99 -9.91 -0.84 -3.55
CA VAL A 99 -9.41 -2.09 -2.93
C VAL A 99 -8.25 -1.78 -2.00
N MET A 100 -8.34 -2.23 -0.76
CA MET A 100 -7.26 -2.14 0.20
C MET A 100 -6.87 -3.54 0.69
N ASN A 101 -5.59 -3.88 0.55
CA ASN A 101 -5.01 -5.11 1.06
C ASN A 101 -4.38 -4.83 2.42
N THR A 102 -4.74 -5.63 3.43
CA THR A 102 -4.25 -5.43 4.80
C THR A 102 -4.03 -6.73 5.55
N ALA A 103 -3.28 -6.66 6.66
CA ALA A 103 -3.17 -7.71 7.65
C ALA A 103 -4.11 -7.43 8.84
N VAL A 104 -4.48 -8.47 9.57
CA VAL A 104 -5.40 -8.37 10.72
C VAL A 104 -4.66 -8.12 12.03
N GLY A 105 -3.50 -8.73 12.22
CA GLY A 105 -2.74 -8.66 13.47
C GLY A 105 -1.23 -8.60 13.26
N GLY A 106 -0.50 -8.56 14.36
CA GLY A 106 0.95 -8.54 14.34
C GLY A 106 1.57 -9.87 13.91
N HIS A 107 2.87 -9.85 13.66
CA HIS A 107 3.61 -11.07 13.33
C HIS A 107 3.55 -12.12 14.46
N ALA A 108 3.62 -13.39 14.08
CA ALA A 108 3.61 -14.51 15.04
C ALA A 108 4.71 -14.42 16.11
N SER A 109 5.83 -13.79 15.82
CA SER A 109 6.90 -13.52 16.78
C SER A 109 6.51 -12.61 17.93
N LYS A 110 5.43 -11.85 17.81
CA LYS A 110 4.87 -10.99 18.85
C LYS A 110 3.80 -11.69 19.69
N ARG A 111 3.51 -12.94 19.44
CA ARG A 111 2.57 -13.71 20.25
C ARG A 111 3.11 -13.90 21.66
N VAL A 112 2.22 -13.79 22.65
CA VAL A 112 2.56 -14.03 24.04
C VAL A 112 3.05 -15.47 24.17
N ARG A 113 4.23 -15.66 24.79
CA ARG A 113 4.76 -17.00 25.08
C ARG A 113 3.75 -17.78 25.92
N GLY A 114 3.45 -19.00 25.53
CA GLY A 114 2.55 -19.88 26.25
C GLY A 114 1.11 -19.91 25.75
N VAL A 115 0.74 -19.12 24.75
CA VAL A 115 -0.55 -19.26 24.07
C VAL A 115 -0.41 -20.23 22.91
N PRO A 116 -1.03 -21.44 22.95
CA PRO A 116 -0.95 -22.39 21.84
C PRO A 116 -1.52 -21.76 20.58
N CYS A 117 -0.89 -22.01 19.42
CA CYS A 117 -1.53 -21.74 18.15
C CYS A 117 -2.82 -22.55 18.09
N ALA A 118 -3.97 -21.89 17.88
CA ALA A 118 -5.18 -22.57 17.45
C ALA A 118 -4.88 -23.27 16.13
N ARG A 119 -5.04 -24.61 16.13
CA ARG A 119 -4.90 -25.42 14.89
C ARG A 119 -6.21 -25.41 14.14
#